data_c11af90fa7e974f5b3e445a3e17d56d9
#
_entry.id   c11af90fa7e974f5b3e445a3e17d56d9
#
_cell.length_a   1.000
_cell.length_b   1.000
_cell.length_c   1.000
_cell.angle_alpha   90.00
_cell.angle_beta   90.00
_cell.angle_gamma   90.00
#
_symmetry.space_group_name_H-M   'P 1'
#
loop_
_entity.id
_entity.type
_entity.pdbx_description
1 polymer ?
#
loop_
_entity_poly.entity_id
_entity_poly.type
_entity_poly.pdbx_seq_one_letter_code
_entity_poly.pdbx_strand_id
1 'polypeptide(L)'
;MNLVEADAPRAVIVVSSHVARGSVGNRAAVFALETLGYPVWAVPTVILPWHPGHGRATRIVPEPEQFAALMKDLEQAPWLGEVAGVLSGYLGNAEQAHAVASLVQAVRAKNPRAIYICDPVMGDAGGLYVAEPLARALRDVLVPIADIATPNRYELEWMAGVKLDDMRSVIAAANEAGPATMLVTSAPAMLAGGIGNLLLTQSAALLAEHRIIERPPNGLGDLTAAVFLARLLDGQPAAKALQSTTAAVYEILARTAKRGGDELQLETDAQSLSHPMAMVQLRHLMHPGRDRRA
;
A
#
# COMPACT_ATOMS: atom_id res chain seq x y z
N MET A 1 0.68 10.70 -30.62
CA MET A 1 1.47 11.31 -29.55
C MET A 1 0.55 12.32 -28.86
N ASN A 2 -0.26 11.84 -27.89
CA ASN A 2 -1.14 12.72 -27.12
C ASN A 2 -0.23 13.61 -26.26
N LEU A 3 -0.29 14.90 -26.47
CA LEU A 3 0.24 15.89 -25.55
C LEU A 3 -0.54 15.69 -24.24
N VAL A 4 0.06 14.98 -23.28
CA VAL A 4 -0.43 14.94 -21.91
C VAL A 4 -0.44 16.40 -21.45
N GLU A 5 -1.60 16.89 -21.04
CA GLU A 5 -1.75 18.22 -20.48
C GLU A 5 -0.62 18.44 -19.45
N ALA A 6 0.26 19.39 -19.75
CA ALA A 6 1.48 19.65 -18.97
C ALA A 6 1.20 20.16 -17.54
N ASP A 7 -0.06 20.34 -17.17
CA ASP A 7 -0.52 20.94 -15.90
C ASP A 7 -1.32 19.99 -14.98
N ALA A 8 -1.45 18.70 -15.31
CA ALA A 8 -2.18 17.78 -14.44
C ALA A 8 -1.34 17.44 -13.20
N PRO A 9 -1.91 17.45 -11.96
CA PRO A 9 -1.23 17.00 -10.76
C PRO A 9 -0.66 15.60 -10.93
N ARG A 10 0.62 15.41 -10.62
CA ARG A 10 1.30 14.12 -10.79
C ARG A 10 2.14 13.72 -9.59
N ALA A 11 2.47 14.63 -8.68
CA ALA A 11 3.28 14.30 -7.52
C ALA A 11 2.55 13.34 -6.56
N VAL A 12 3.29 12.47 -5.91
CA VAL A 12 2.77 11.56 -4.87
C VAL A 12 3.53 11.83 -3.57
N ILE A 13 2.80 12.02 -2.47
CA ILE A 13 3.41 12.05 -1.14
C ILE A 13 3.40 10.63 -0.59
N VAL A 14 4.58 10.13 -0.18
CA VAL A 14 4.73 8.83 0.48
C VAL A 14 5.17 9.05 1.92
N VAL A 15 4.35 8.62 2.87
CA VAL A 15 4.60 8.74 4.32
C VAL A 15 4.78 7.34 4.89
N SER A 16 6.02 6.86 5.02
CA SER A 16 6.33 5.51 5.48
C SER A 16 7.74 5.44 6.11
N SER A 17 8.12 4.27 6.62
CA SER A 17 9.47 4.04 7.15
C SER A 17 10.55 4.22 6.07
N HIS A 18 11.77 4.53 6.49
CA HIS A 18 12.93 4.57 5.61
C HIS A 18 14.05 3.69 6.14
N VAL A 19 14.58 2.81 5.32
CA VAL A 19 15.74 1.96 5.63
C VAL A 19 16.95 2.41 4.81
N ALA A 20 18.15 2.35 5.42
CA ALA A 20 19.39 2.62 4.67
C ALA A 20 19.70 1.47 3.69
N ARG A 21 19.51 0.20 4.11
CA ARG A 21 19.62 -0.99 3.28
C ARG A 21 18.28 -1.70 3.16
N GLY A 22 17.92 -2.08 1.93
CA GLY A 22 16.74 -2.87 1.62
C GLY A 22 15.66 -2.10 0.86
N SER A 23 14.61 -2.80 0.49
CA SER A 23 13.53 -2.32 -0.37
C SER A 23 12.18 -2.43 0.36
N VAL A 24 12.05 -1.72 1.47
CA VAL A 24 10.81 -1.61 2.27
C VAL A 24 10.43 -0.14 2.49
N GLY A 25 9.19 0.13 2.84
CA GLY A 25 8.67 1.47 3.13
C GLY A 25 8.93 2.44 2.00
N ASN A 26 9.44 3.64 2.34
CA ASN A 26 9.78 4.66 1.35
C ASN A 26 10.76 4.18 0.28
N ARG A 27 11.70 3.30 0.62
CA ARG A 27 12.66 2.79 -0.37
C ARG A 27 11.98 2.01 -1.50
N ALA A 28 11.00 1.18 -1.18
CA ALA A 28 10.25 0.43 -2.19
C ALA A 28 9.25 1.34 -2.93
N ALA A 29 8.47 2.12 -2.19
CA ALA A 29 7.40 2.94 -2.75
C ALA A 29 7.94 4.07 -3.64
N VAL A 30 8.97 4.79 -3.18
CA VAL A 30 9.60 5.89 -3.94
C VAL A 30 10.21 5.35 -5.23
N PHE A 31 11.02 4.27 -5.12
CA PHE A 31 11.64 3.67 -6.31
C PHE A 31 10.58 3.27 -7.35
N ALA A 32 9.50 2.61 -6.92
CA ALA A 32 8.46 2.17 -7.83
C ALA A 32 7.74 3.35 -8.50
N LEU A 33 7.34 4.36 -7.73
CA LEU A 33 6.61 5.51 -8.24
C LEU A 33 7.49 6.34 -9.19
N GLU A 34 8.74 6.63 -8.84
CA GLU A 34 9.67 7.38 -9.69
C GLU A 34 10.00 6.63 -10.97
N THR A 35 10.19 5.29 -10.91
CA THR A 35 10.37 4.43 -12.09
C THR A 35 9.15 4.47 -13.02
N LEU A 36 7.95 4.64 -12.44
CA LEU A 36 6.70 4.77 -13.19
C LEU A 36 6.39 6.23 -13.61
N GLY A 37 7.32 7.16 -13.36
CA GLY A 37 7.27 8.54 -13.85
C GLY A 37 6.51 9.51 -12.95
N TYR A 38 6.34 9.20 -11.66
CA TYR A 38 5.71 10.08 -10.67
C TYR A 38 6.77 10.76 -9.80
N PRO A 39 6.82 12.11 -9.74
CA PRO A 39 7.60 12.83 -8.74
C PRO A 39 7.13 12.46 -7.32
N VAL A 40 8.06 12.19 -6.40
CA VAL A 40 7.69 11.73 -5.05
C VAL A 40 8.21 12.67 -3.98
N TRP A 41 7.34 13.03 -3.04
CA TRP A 41 7.72 13.68 -1.79
C TRP A 41 7.76 12.62 -0.69
N ALA A 42 8.96 12.18 -0.33
CA ALA A 42 9.15 11.12 0.64
C ALA A 42 9.24 11.67 2.07
N VAL A 43 8.35 11.24 2.95
CA VAL A 43 8.30 11.62 4.37
C VAL A 43 8.63 10.40 5.24
N PRO A 44 9.84 10.33 5.82
CA PRO A 44 10.21 9.24 6.73
C PRO A 44 9.47 9.36 8.07
N THR A 45 8.77 8.30 8.45
CA THR A 45 8.12 8.15 9.77
C THR A 45 9.06 7.54 10.81
N VAL A 46 9.96 6.68 10.34
CA VAL A 46 11.01 6.01 11.09
C VAL A 46 12.22 5.86 10.19
N ILE A 47 13.41 6.04 10.75
CA ILE A 47 14.67 5.76 10.05
C ILE A 47 15.34 4.55 10.71
N LEU A 48 15.72 3.58 9.90
CA LEU A 48 16.33 2.31 10.29
C LEU A 48 17.53 2.02 9.39
N PRO A 49 18.58 1.35 9.89
CA PRO A 49 19.68 0.90 9.03
C PRO A 49 19.23 -0.24 8.07
N TRP A 50 18.33 -1.12 8.52
CA TRP A 50 17.74 -2.23 7.76
C TRP A 50 16.39 -2.64 8.36
N HIS A 51 15.66 -3.51 7.66
CA HIS A 51 14.42 -4.07 8.16
C HIS A 51 14.65 -4.92 9.42
N PRO A 52 13.83 -4.79 10.49
CA PRO A 52 14.02 -5.53 11.75
C PRO A 52 14.06 -7.06 11.61
N GLY A 53 13.52 -7.61 10.52
CA GLY A 53 13.65 -9.04 10.18
C GLY A 53 15.09 -9.53 9.99
N HIS A 54 16.04 -8.64 9.72
CA HIS A 54 17.48 -8.93 9.65
C HIS A 54 18.20 -8.78 10.99
N GLY A 55 17.46 -8.55 12.07
CA GLY A 55 17.98 -8.34 13.42
C GLY A 55 17.74 -6.94 13.96
N ARG A 56 17.88 -6.82 15.27
CA ARG A 56 17.67 -5.55 15.98
C ARG A 56 18.74 -4.53 15.60
N ALA A 57 18.31 -3.28 15.42
CA ALA A 57 19.18 -2.16 15.12
C ALA A 57 18.61 -0.85 15.70
N THR A 58 19.39 0.23 15.56
CA THR A 58 18.95 1.56 15.96
C THR A 58 17.67 1.93 15.19
N ARG A 59 16.71 2.48 15.90
CA ARG A 59 15.44 2.98 15.36
C ARG A 59 15.28 4.44 15.75
N ILE A 60 15.20 5.32 14.78
CA ILE A 60 15.00 6.75 14.99
C ILE A 60 13.58 7.08 14.57
N VAL A 61 12.78 7.55 15.52
CA VAL A 61 11.43 8.07 15.30
C VAL A 61 11.48 9.56 15.61
N PRO A 62 11.04 10.45 14.70
CA PRO A 62 10.95 11.87 15.02
C PRO A 62 10.04 12.10 16.23
N GLU A 63 10.40 13.05 17.08
CA GLU A 63 9.52 13.49 18.16
C GLU A 63 8.19 13.96 17.58
N PRO A 64 7.05 13.73 18.25
CA PRO A 64 5.72 14.03 17.73
C PRO A 64 5.58 15.48 17.24
N GLU A 65 6.13 16.44 17.99
CA GLU A 65 6.08 17.86 17.66
C GLU A 65 6.90 18.19 16.39
N GLN A 66 8.06 17.54 16.22
CA GLN A 66 8.91 17.73 15.03
C GLN A 66 8.22 17.15 13.79
N PHE A 67 7.62 15.97 13.92
CA PHE A 67 6.87 15.34 12.82
C PHE A 67 5.64 16.18 12.45
N ALA A 68 4.88 16.65 13.43
CA ALA A 68 3.73 17.49 13.21
C ALA A 68 4.11 18.83 12.53
N ALA A 69 5.22 19.44 12.93
CA ALA A 69 5.74 20.66 12.30
C ALA A 69 6.12 20.43 10.83
N LEU A 70 6.84 19.34 10.53
CA LEU A 70 7.16 18.95 9.14
C LEU A 70 5.90 18.77 8.30
N MET A 71 4.90 18.06 8.82
CA MET A 71 3.63 17.85 8.11
C MET A 71 2.89 19.16 7.88
N LYS A 72 2.95 20.07 8.86
CA LYS A 72 2.35 21.42 8.75
C LYS A 72 3.01 22.28 7.68
N ASP A 73 4.32 22.19 7.54
CA ASP A 73 5.04 22.88 6.46
C ASP A 73 4.63 22.34 5.10
N LEU A 74 4.46 21.01 4.97
CA LEU A 74 3.95 20.39 3.74
C LEU A 74 2.52 20.82 3.42
N GLU A 75 1.63 20.92 4.43
CA GLU A 75 0.25 21.40 4.24
C GLU A 75 0.20 22.84 3.69
N GLN A 76 1.22 23.64 3.99
CA GLN A 76 1.33 25.04 3.55
C GLN A 76 2.19 25.20 2.29
N ALA A 77 2.75 24.12 1.77
CA ALA A 77 3.60 24.16 0.59
C ALA A 77 2.86 24.77 -0.61
N PRO A 78 3.47 25.73 -1.32
CA PRO A 78 2.84 26.37 -2.47
C PRO A 78 2.55 25.37 -3.61
N TRP A 79 3.27 24.26 -3.63
CA TRP A 79 3.13 23.18 -4.63
C TRP A 79 2.15 22.07 -4.22
N LEU A 80 1.46 22.19 -3.09
CA LEU A 80 0.56 21.12 -2.61
C LEU A 80 -0.55 20.77 -3.64
N GLY A 81 -0.92 21.71 -4.51
CA GLY A 81 -1.86 21.48 -5.60
C GLY A 81 -1.36 20.54 -6.70
N GLU A 82 -0.05 20.26 -6.77
CA GLU A 82 0.55 19.32 -7.72
C GLU A 82 0.40 17.84 -7.29
N VAL A 83 -0.06 17.61 -6.06
CA VAL A 83 -0.18 16.27 -5.48
C VAL A 83 -1.42 15.56 -6.03
N ALA A 84 -1.20 14.47 -6.76
CA ALA A 84 -2.25 13.59 -7.29
C ALA A 84 -2.57 12.41 -6.37
N GLY A 85 -1.66 12.06 -5.46
CA GLY A 85 -1.86 10.93 -4.55
C GLY A 85 -1.10 11.05 -3.24
N VAL A 86 -1.62 10.43 -2.21
CA VAL A 86 -0.95 10.23 -0.93
C VAL A 86 -0.95 8.73 -0.63
N LEU A 87 0.18 8.21 -0.22
CA LEU A 87 0.35 6.83 0.25
C LEU A 87 0.93 6.86 1.66
N SER A 88 0.17 6.38 2.64
CA SER A 88 0.70 6.14 3.99
C SER A 88 0.96 4.64 4.19
N GLY A 89 2.11 4.31 4.76
CA GLY A 89 2.52 2.97 5.14
C GLY A 89 2.86 2.88 6.62
N TYR A 90 3.98 2.24 6.95
CA TYR A 90 4.42 2.07 8.33
C TYR A 90 4.61 3.39 9.07
N LEU A 91 4.02 3.52 10.25
CA LEU A 91 4.17 4.65 11.15
C LEU A 91 4.99 4.29 12.39
N GLY A 92 5.60 5.30 12.99
CA GLY A 92 6.46 5.14 14.18
C GLY A 92 5.71 5.15 15.51
N ASN A 93 4.61 5.91 15.57
CA ASN A 93 3.74 6.08 16.74
C ASN A 93 2.32 6.47 16.31
N ALA A 94 1.38 6.50 17.28
CA ALA A 94 -0.03 6.80 17.01
C ALA A 94 -0.27 8.28 16.64
N GLU A 95 0.53 9.18 17.15
CA GLU A 95 0.42 10.62 16.92
C GLU A 95 0.65 10.98 15.45
N GLN A 96 1.53 10.23 14.78
CA GLN A 96 1.78 10.42 13.35
C GLN A 96 0.54 10.17 12.50
N ALA A 97 -0.39 9.31 12.93
CA ALA A 97 -1.62 9.05 12.18
C ALA A 97 -2.50 10.31 12.07
N HIS A 98 -2.58 11.10 13.13
CA HIS A 98 -3.35 12.36 13.11
C HIS A 98 -2.70 13.41 12.20
N ALA A 99 -1.36 13.49 12.19
CA ALA A 99 -0.64 14.40 11.31
C ALA A 99 -0.80 13.99 9.83
N VAL A 100 -0.78 12.68 9.52
CA VAL A 100 -1.09 12.17 8.18
C VAL A 100 -2.53 12.51 7.77
N ALA A 101 -3.50 12.33 8.66
CA ALA A 101 -4.90 12.66 8.36
C ALA A 101 -5.08 14.16 8.03
N SER A 102 -4.38 15.04 8.76
CA SER A 102 -4.38 16.49 8.50
C SER A 102 -3.80 16.81 7.12
N LEU A 103 -2.64 16.21 6.78
CA LEU A 103 -2.03 16.38 5.45
C LEU A 103 -2.96 15.90 4.32
N VAL A 104 -3.61 14.75 4.47
CA VAL A 104 -4.57 14.23 3.47
C VAL A 104 -5.71 15.21 3.26
N GLN A 105 -6.25 15.81 4.32
CA GLN A 105 -7.29 16.82 4.21
C GLN A 105 -6.79 18.07 3.48
N ALA A 106 -5.56 18.55 3.79
CA ALA A 106 -4.96 19.69 3.11
C ALA A 106 -4.73 19.42 1.61
N VAL A 107 -4.25 18.23 1.26
CA VAL A 107 -4.10 17.81 -0.15
C VAL A 107 -5.45 17.82 -0.86
N ARG A 108 -6.49 17.21 -0.27
CA ARG A 108 -7.84 17.19 -0.85
C ARG A 108 -8.47 18.57 -0.99
N ALA A 109 -8.15 19.49 -0.09
CA ALA A 109 -8.60 20.87 -0.21
C ALA A 109 -8.00 21.59 -1.44
N LYS A 110 -6.78 21.22 -1.85
CA LYS A 110 -6.10 21.75 -3.05
C LYS A 110 -6.41 20.97 -4.31
N ASN A 111 -6.49 19.64 -4.20
CA ASN A 111 -6.84 18.74 -5.30
C ASN A 111 -7.90 17.72 -4.82
N PRO A 112 -9.20 17.97 -5.01
CA PRO A 112 -10.28 17.05 -4.62
C PRO A 112 -10.25 15.69 -5.32
N ARG A 113 -9.47 15.54 -6.39
CA ARG A 113 -9.30 14.27 -7.12
C ARG A 113 -8.11 13.46 -6.64
N ALA A 114 -7.31 13.97 -5.70
CA ALA A 114 -6.18 13.25 -5.16
C ALA A 114 -6.63 11.94 -4.49
N ILE A 115 -5.95 10.85 -4.80
CA ILE A 115 -6.23 9.52 -4.27
C ILE A 115 -5.41 9.32 -2.99
N TYR A 116 -6.06 8.94 -1.89
CA TYR A 116 -5.38 8.52 -0.68
C TYR A 116 -5.45 7.01 -0.52
N ILE A 117 -4.29 6.35 -0.52
CA ILE A 117 -4.13 4.95 -0.16
C ILE A 117 -3.57 4.85 1.26
N CYS A 118 -4.27 4.15 2.13
CA CYS A 118 -3.79 3.73 3.44
C CYS A 118 -3.33 2.28 3.39
N ASP A 119 -2.04 2.05 3.49
CA ASP A 119 -1.46 0.74 3.78
C ASP A 119 -1.32 0.62 5.30
N PRO A 120 -2.21 -0.11 5.99
CA PRO A 120 -2.29 -0.10 7.45
C PRO A 120 -1.27 -1.07 8.06
N VAL A 121 0.01 -0.83 7.81
CA VAL A 121 1.13 -1.69 8.18
C VAL A 121 1.21 -1.86 9.68
N MET A 122 0.67 -2.97 10.22
CA MET A 122 0.60 -3.21 11.65
C MET A 122 0.97 -4.63 12.09
N GLY A 123 0.91 -5.62 11.18
CA GLY A 123 1.12 -7.01 11.55
C GLY A 123 1.18 -7.97 10.37
N ASP A 124 1.44 -9.24 10.69
CA ASP A 124 1.47 -10.34 9.72
C ASP A 124 0.96 -11.64 10.38
N ALA A 125 1.27 -12.80 9.79
CA ALA A 125 0.92 -14.12 10.33
C ALA A 125 1.40 -14.35 11.79
N GLY A 126 2.43 -13.62 12.23
CA GLY A 126 2.96 -13.66 13.58
C GLY A 126 2.19 -12.79 14.59
N GLY A 127 1.22 -12.02 14.12
CA GLY A 127 0.45 -11.06 14.92
C GLY A 127 0.92 -9.61 14.74
N LEU A 128 0.50 -8.73 15.65
CA LEU A 128 0.94 -7.33 15.63
C LEU A 128 2.44 -7.22 15.92
N TYR A 129 3.16 -6.45 15.12
CA TYR A 129 4.53 -6.01 15.41
C TYR A 129 4.63 -4.52 15.74
N VAL A 130 3.51 -3.80 15.71
CA VAL A 130 3.39 -2.44 16.21
C VAL A 130 2.68 -2.43 17.58
N ALA A 131 2.82 -1.35 18.33
CA ALA A 131 2.06 -1.15 19.56
C ALA A 131 0.56 -1.02 19.24
N GLU A 132 -0.29 -1.60 20.09
CA GLU A 132 -1.75 -1.59 19.89
C GLU A 132 -2.36 -0.19 19.72
N PRO A 133 -1.92 0.86 20.45
CA PRO A 133 -2.40 2.22 20.20
C PRO A 133 -2.17 2.70 18.76
N LEU A 134 -1.03 2.35 18.14
CA LEU A 134 -0.76 2.65 16.75
C LEU A 134 -1.68 1.85 15.81
N ALA A 135 -1.84 0.55 16.05
CA ALA A 135 -2.76 -0.27 15.25
C ALA A 135 -4.20 0.29 15.28
N ARG A 136 -4.66 0.72 16.46
CA ARG A 136 -5.95 1.39 16.62
C ARG A 136 -6.00 2.71 15.85
N ALA A 137 -4.96 3.54 15.92
CA ALA A 137 -4.91 4.80 15.19
C ALA A 137 -4.95 4.59 13.66
N LEU A 138 -4.26 3.58 13.13
CA LEU A 138 -4.35 3.20 11.72
C LEU A 138 -5.80 2.83 11.35
N ARG A 139 -6.45 1.95 12.12
CA ARG A 139 -7.81 1.48 11.89
C ARG A 139 -8.85 2.59 12.04
N ASP A 140 -8.75 3.40 13.10
CA ASP A 140 -9.84 4.32 13.51
C ASP A 140 -9.68 5.74 12.93
N VAL A 141 -8.45 6.13 12.52
CA VAL A 141 -8.17 7.47 12.00
C VAL A 141 -7.88 7.46 10.49
N LEU A 142 -7.00 6.57 10.00
CA LEU A 142 -6.54 6.62 8.62
C LEU A 142 -7.39 5.79 7.66
N VAL A 143 -7.74 4.56 8.02
CA VAL A 143 -8.57 3.68 7.16
C VAL A 143 -9.92 4.32 6.82
N PRO A 144 -10.65 4.97 7.74
CA PRO A 144 -11.96 5.56 7.42
C PRO A 144 -11.91 6.73 6.44
N ILE A 145 -10.79 7.43 6.34
CA ILE A 145 -10.63 8.58 5.42
C ILE A 145 -9.96 8.19 4.10
N ALA A 146 -9.52 6.93 3.96
CA ALA A 146 -8.87 6.46 2.74
C ALA A 146 -9.87 6.26 1.59
N ASP A 147 -9.43 6.50 0.37
CA ASP A 147 -10.16 6.06 -0.82
C ASP A 147 -9.98 4.55 -1.01
N ILE A 148 -8.79 4.08 -0.66
CA ILE A 148 -8.40 2.67 -0.75
C ILE A 148 -7.59 2.31 0.49
N ALA A 149 -7.86 1.15 1.09
CA ALA A 149 -6.96 0.55 2.07
C ALA A 149 -6.36 -0.76 1.51
N THR A 150 -5.09 -1.02 1.89
CA THR A 150 -4.34 -2.18 1.36
C THR A 150 -3.87 -3.16 2.44
N PRO A 151 -4.73 -3.57 3.39
CA PRO A 151 -4.31 -4.48 4.44
C PRO A 151 -3.91 -5.83 3.87
N ASN A 152 -2.97 -6.50 4.53
CA ASN A 152 -2.85 -7.93 4.35
C ASN A 152 -3.99 -8.66 5.09
N ARG A 153 -4.17 -9.96 4.82
CA ARG A 153 -5.25 -10.75 5.44
C ARG A 153 -5.24 -10.71 6.96
N TYR A 154 -4.05 -10.71 7.58
CA TYR A 154 -3.91 -10.72 9.03
C TYR A 154 -4.21 -9.36 9.67
N GLU A 155 -3.85 -8.28 9.00
CA GLU A 155 -4.23 -6.91 9.37
C GLU A 155 -5.74 -6.73 9.28
N LEU A 156 -6.36 -7.21 8.19
CA LEU A 156 -7.81 -7.20 8.05
C LEU A 156 -8.50 -8.04 9.15
N GLU A 157 -7.94 -9.21 9.49
CA GLU A 157 -8.41 -10.06 10.58
C GLU A 157 -8.39 -9.32 11.92
N TRP A 158 -7.29 -8.62 12.19
CA TRP A 158 -7.16 -7.82 13.41
C TRP A 158 -8.14 -6.64 13.43
N MET A 159 -8.27 -5.91 12.31
CA MET A 159 -9.19 -4.77 12.19
C MET A 159 -10.65 -5.18 12.37
N ALA A 160 -11.04 -6.31 11.80
CA ALA A 160 -12.39 -6.84 11.87
C ALA A 160 -12.70 -7.58 13.19
N GLY A 161 -11.67 -7.97 13.96
CA GLY A 161 -11.83 -8.71 15.20
C GLY A 161 -12.35 -10.14 15.03
N VAL A 162 -12.23 -10.72 13.84
CA VAL A 162 -12.73 -12.05 13.48
C VAL A 162 -11.69 -12.84 12.69
N LYS A 163 -11.71 -14.16 12.80
CA LYS A 163 -10.84 -15.03 11.99
C LYS A 163 -11.28 -15.07 10.53
N LEU A 164 -10.30 -15.05 9.63
CA LEU A 164 -10.50 -15.04 8.18
C LEU A 164 -9.92 -16.31 7.55
N ASP A 165 -10.65 -17.42 7.69
CA ASP A 165 -10.17 -18.74 7.30
C ASP A 165 -10.38 -19.04 5.81
N ASP A 166 -11.31 -18.35 5.16
CA ASP A 166 -11.65 -18.55 3.76
C ASP A 166 -11.91 -17.23 3.00
N MET A 167 -12.04 -17.31 1.69
CA MET A 167 -12.29 -16.14 0.85
C MET A 167 -13.61 -15.44 1.18
N ARG A 168 -14.62 -16.17 1.62
CA ARG A 168 -15.93 -15.61 1.96
C ARG A 168 -15.85 -14.71 3.18
N SER A 169 -15.15 -15.16 4.23
CA SER A 169 -14.90 -14.36 5.43
C SER A 169 -14.03 -13.13 5.14
N VAL A 170 -13.03 -13.27 4.26
CA VAL A 170 -12.20 -12.13 3.82
C VAL A 170 -13.04 -11.07 3.09
N ILE A 171 -13.90 -11.49 2.15
CA ILE A 171 -14.78 -10.56 1.41
C ILE A 171 -15.76 -9.86 2.38
N ALA A 172 -16.36 -10.60 3.32
CA ALA A 172 -17.29 -10.04 4.29
C ALA A 172 -16.58 -8.99 5.18
N ALA A 173 -15.43 -9.34 5.75
CA ALA A 173 -14.66 -8.42 6.58
C ALA A 173 -14.20 -7.18 5.80
N ALA A 174 -13.72 -7.34 4.56
CA ALA A 174 -13.30 -6.22 3.72
C ALA A 174 -14.48 -5.28 3.37
N ASN A 175 -15.69 -5.83 3.23
CA ASN A 175 -16.88 -5.03 2.96
C ASN A 175 -17.32 -4.17 4.17
N GLU A 176 -17.03 -4.64 5.38
CA GLU A 176 -17.48 -4.02 6.64
C GLU A 176 -16.40 -3.11 7.27
N ALA A 177 -15.13 -3.51 7.18
CA ALA A 177 -14.06 -2.91 7.97
C ALA A 177 -13.35 -1.71 7.30
N GLY A 178 -13.67 -1.38 6.07
CA GLY A 178 -12.86 -0.41 5.34
C GLY A 178 -13.61 0.56 4.44
N PRO A 179 -12.84 1.34 3.66
CA PRO A 179 -13.39 2.23 2.65
C PRO A 179 -14.09 1.44 1.54
N ALA A 180 -14.69 2.16 0.59
CA ALA A 180 -15.43 1.55 -0.52
C ALA A 180 -14.56 0.64 -1.42
N THR A 181 -13.25 0.83 -1.38
CA THR A 181 -12.27 0.00 -2.11
C THR A 181 -11.23 -0.56 -1.15
N MET A 182 -11.12 -1.90 -1.14
CA MET A 182 -10.13 -2.63 -0.34
C MET A 182 -9.29 -3.51 -1.26
N LEU A 183 -7.98 -3.41 -1.15
CA LEU A 183 -7.03 -4.32 -1.79
C LEU A 183 -6.40 -5.21 -0.71
N VAL A 184 -6.99 -6.36 -0.46
CA VAL A 184 -6.50 -7.29 0.57
C VAL A 184 -5.39 -8.15 -0.02
N THR A 185 -4.17 -7.97 0.48
CA THR A 185 -3.02 -8.81 0.09
C THR A 185 -2.96 -10.08 0.92
N SER A 186 -2.20 -11.07 0.48
CA SER A 186 -2.09 -12.39 1.13
C SER A 186 -3.46 -13.08 1.31
N ALA A 187 -4.42 -12.78 0.44
CA ALA A 187 -5.73 -13.41 0.44
C ALA A 187 -5.63 -14.89 0.04
N PRO A 188 -6.53 -15.76 0.54
CA PRO A 188 -6.60 -17.14 0.11
C PRO A 188 -6.78 -17.22 -1.41
N ALA A 189 -6.03 -18.12 -2.08
CA ALA A 189 -6.19 -18.34 -3.51
C ALA A 189 -7.08 -19.54 -3.77
N MET A 190 -7.74 -19.56 -4.94
CA MET A 190 -8.42 -20.74 -5.46
C MET A 190 -7.43 -21.67 -6.20
N LEU A 191 -6.29 -21.15 -6.58
CA LEU A 191 -5.18 -21.89 -7.15
C LEU A 191 -4.50 -22.73 -6.05
N ALA A 192 -4.36 -24.03 -6.24
CA ALA A 192 -3.62 -24.90 -5.32
C ALA A 192 -2.16 -24.44 -5.17
N GLY A 193 -1.69 -24.25 -3.94
CA GLY A 193 -0.37 -23.67 -3.65
C GLY A 193 -0.23 -22.21 -4.10
N GLY A 194 -1.35 -21.50 -4.20
CA GLY A 194 -1.41 -20.09 -4.58
C GLY A 194 -1.65 -19.15 -3.40
N ILE A 195 -1.45 -17.89 -3.69
CA ILE A 195 -1.79 -16.73 -2.85
C ILE A 195 -2.34 -15.64 -3.76
N GLY A 196 -3.17 -14.75 -3.25
CA GLY A 196 -3.79 -13.75 -4.10
C GLY A 196 -3.87 -12.37 -3.48
N ASN A 197 -4.19 -11.42 -4.33
CA ASN A 197 -4.62 -10.07 -4.00
C ASN A 197 -6.11 -9.94 -4.34
N LEU A 198 -6.94 -9.69 -3.32
CA LEU A 198 -8.36 -9.48 -3.49
C LEU A 198 -8.64 -7.98 -3.57
N LEU A 199 -9.21 -7.52 -4.67
CA LEU A 199 -9.74 -6.17 -4.79
C LEU A 199 -11.26 -6.22 -4.65
N LEU A 200 -11.77 -5.61 -3.58
CA LEU A 200 -13.18 -5.39 -3.36
C LEU A 200 -13.49 -3.92 -3.65
N THR A 201 -14.47 -3.67 -4.50
CA THR A 201 -15.01 -2.34 -4.81
C THR A 201 -16.50 -2.32 -4.47
N GLN A 202 -17.20 -1.24 -4.74
CA GLN A 202 -18.67 -1.19 -4.55
C GLN A 202 -19.44 -2.16 -5.45
N SER A 203 -18.87 -2.59 -6.58
CA SER A 203 -19.57 -3.35 -7.61
C SER A 203 -18.88 -4.65 -8.02
N ALA A 204 -17.66 -4.90 -7.55
CA ALA A 204 -16.88 -6.06 -7.98
C ALA A 204 -16.02 -6.62 -6.85
N ALA A 205 -15.86 -7.95 -6.84
CA ALA A 205 -14.88 -8.68 -6.08
C ALA A 205 -13.96 -9.42 -7.08
N LEU A 206 -12.69 -9.01 -7.12
CA LEU A 206 -11.69 -9.49 -8.08
C LEU A 206 -10.52 -10.11 -7.34
N LEU A 207 -10.11 -11.29 -7.75
CA LEU A 207 -8.94 -11.97 -7.18
C LEU A 207 -7.87 -12.14 -8.26
N ALA A 208 -6.71 -11.54 -8.04
CA ALA A 208 -5.51 -11.78 -8.83
C ALA A 208 -4.60 -12.74 -8.05
N GLU A 209 -4.34 -13.91 -8.60
CA GLU A 209 -3.64 -14.99 -7.90
C GLU A 209 -2.42 -15.49 -8.65
N HIS A 210 -1.41 -15.88 -7.88
CA HIS A 210 -0.16 -16.47 -8.37
C HIS A 210 0.32 -17.59 -7.44
N ARG A 211 1.35 -18.33 -7.85
CA ARG A 211 1.96 -19.36 -7.00
C ARG A 211 2.66 -18.71 -5.81
N ILE A 212 2.55 -19.34 -4.66
CA ILE A 212 3.27 -18.91 -3.45
C ILE A 212 4.78 -19.11 -3.67
N ILE A 213 5.56 -18.15 -3.19
CA ILE A 213 7.02 -18.26 -3.08
C ILE A 213 7.33 -18.28 -1.59
N GLU A 214 7.99 -19.33 -1.14
CA GLU A 214 8.31 -19.49 0.27
C GLU A 214 9.36 -18.48 0.71
N ARG A 215 9.24 -18.01 1.94
CA ARG A 215 10.16 -17.05 2.58
C ARG A 215 10.44 -15.82 1.71
N PRO A 216 9.41 -15.11 1.30
CA PRO A 216 9.60 -13.92 0.48
C PRO A 216 10.36 -12.85 1.27
N PRO A 217 11.18 -12.02 0.62
CA PRO A 217 11.72 -10.82 1.25
C PRO A 217 10.61 -9.85 1.64
N ASN A 218 10.93 -8.94 2.57
CA ASN A 218 10.00 -7.91 3.02
C ASN A 218 9.77 -6.83 1.94
N GLY A 219 8.75 -5.98 2.12
CA GLY A 219 8.47 -4.84 1.24
C GLY A 219 7.48 -5.09 0.12
N LEU A 220 6.91 -6.30 0.01
CA LEU A 220 5.91 -6.63 -1.02
C LEU A 220 4.62 -5.81 -0.86
N GLY A 221 4.18 -5.54 0.37
CA GLY A 221 3.03 -4.68 0.67
C GLY A 221 3.27 -3.26 0.19
N ASP A 222 4.38 -2.64 0.63
CA ASP A 222 4.80 -1.29 0.21
C ASP A 222 4.85 -1.16 -1.33
N LEU A 223 5.46 -2.15 -1.98
CA LEU A 223 5.57 -2.19 -3.44
C LEU A 223 4.19 -2.34 -4.10
N THR A 224 3.32 -3.21 -3.57
CA THR A 224 1.97 -3.43 -4.10
C THR A 224 1.14 -2.15 -4.01
N ALA A 225 1.13 -1.49 -2.86
CA ALA A 225 0.38 -0.26 -2.66
C ALA A 225 0.85 0.87 -3.58
N ALA A 226 2.18 1.04 -3.74
CA ALA A 226 2.77 2.05 -4.59
C ALA A 226 2.47 1.82 -6.08
N VAL A 227 2.68 0.58 -6.58
CA VAL A 227 2.40 0.25 -7.98
C VAL A 227 0.91 0.34 -8.28
N PHE A 228 0.04 -0.09 -7.37
CA PHE A 228 -1.40 0.01 -7.54
C PHE A 228 -1.85 1.48 -7.63
N LEU A 229 -1.33 2.36 -6.76
CA LEU A 229 -1.58 3.79 -6.85
C LEU A 229 -1.18 4.36 -8.21
N ALA A 230 0.04 4.07 -8.68
CA ALA A 230 0.50 4.53 -9.98
C ALA A 230 -0.43 4.10 -11.12
N ARG A 231 -0.90 2.83 -11.12
CA ARG A 231 -1.82 2.32 -12.14
C ARG A 231 -3.17 3.06 -12.15
N LEU A 232 -3.67 3.41 -10.96
CA LEU A 232 -4.92 4.18 -10.85
C LEU A 232 -4.73 5.62 -11.31
N LEU A 233 -3.60 6.25 -10.97
CA LEU A 233 -3.25 7.60 -11.42
C LEU A 233 -3.05 7.66 -12.95
N ASP A 234 -2.59 6.56 -13.57
CA ASP A 234 -2.55 6.40 -15.03
C ASP A 234 -3.93 6.14 -15.65
N GLY A 235 -5.01 6.13 -14.86
CA GLY A 235 -6.37 5.91 -15.34
C GLY A 235 -6.68 4.46 -15.71
N GLN A 236 -5.88 3.48 -15.27
CA GLN A 236 -6.18 2.08 -15.55
C GLN A 236 -7.48 1.64 -14.83
N PRO A 237 -8.37 0.89 -15.52
CA PRO A 237 -9.50 0.26 -14.85
C PRO A 237 -9.04 -0.65 -13.70
N ALA A 238 -9.81 -0.68 -12.62
CA ALA A 238 -9.45 -1.38 -11.38
C ALA A 238 -9.02 -2.85 -11.59
N ALA A 239 -9.68 -3.59 -12.47
CA ALA A 239 -9.34 -4.97 -12.80
C ALA A 239 -7.94 -5.08 -13.45
N LYS A 240 -7.63 -4.19 -14.38
CA LYS A 240 -6.33 -4.13 -15.04
C LYS A 240 -5.25 -3.65 -14.08
N ALA A 241 -5.54 -2.63 -13.28
CA ALA A 241 -4.62 -2.15 -12.23
C ALA A 241 -4.25 -3.27 -11.25
N LEU A 242 -5.24 -4.03 -10.75
CA LEU A 242 -5.01 -5.19 -9.89
C LEU A 242 -4.12 -6.24 -10.58
N GLN A 243 -4.48 -6.65 -11.78
CA GLN A 243 -3.76 -7.71 -12.51
C GLN A 243 -2.32 -7.30 -12.82
N SER A 244 -2.10 -6.09 -13.36
CA SER A 244 -0.77 -5.60 -13.72
C SER A 244 0.11 -5.32 -12.51
N THR A 245 -0.46 -4.83 -11.39
CA THR A 245 0.24 -4.68 -10.12
C THR A 245 0.69 -6.02 -9.58
N THR A 246 -0.23 -6.99 -9.49
CA THR A 246 0.09 -8.33 -9.00
C THR A 246 1.15 -9.00 -9.89
N ALA A 247 1.07 -8.85 -11.21
CA ALA A 247 2.07 -9.38 -12.14
C ALA A 247 3.45 -8.76 -11.93
N ALA A 248 3.54 -7.43 -11.77
CA ALA A 248 4.80 -6.72 -11.56
C ALA A 248 5.48 -7.15 -10.25
N VAL A 249 4.72 -7.15 -9.15
CA VAL A 249 5.22 -7.52 -7.82
C VAL A 249 5.64 -9.00 -7.79
N TYR A 250 4.82 -9.89 -8.34
CA TYR A 250 5.14 -11.31 -8.41
C TYR A 250 6.38 -11.59 -9.26
N GLU A 251 6.54 -10.91 -10.39
CA GLU A 251 7.72 -11.08 -11.26
C GLU A 251 9.00 -10.65 -10.55
N ILE A 252 9.00 -9.49 -9.88
CA ILE A 252 10.14 -9.01 -9.09
C ILE A 252 10.45 -9.99 -7.96
N LEU A 253 9.45 -10.47 -7.23
CA LEU A 253 9.60 -11.47 -6.18
C LEU A 253 10.21 -12.76 -6.73
N ALA A 254 9.69 -13.30 -7.84
CA ALA A 254 10.15 -14.54 -8.43
C ALA A 254 11.61 -14.44 -8.92
N ARG A 255 11.99 -13.31 -9.51
CA ARG A 255 13.35 -13.04 -9.97
C ARG A 255 14.31 -12.89 -8.79
N THR A 256 13.90 -12.13 -7.76
CA THR A 256 14.67 -11.98 -6.51
C THR A 256 14.92 -13.34 -5.84
N ALA A 257 13.85 -14.14 -5.66
CA ALA A 257 13.96 -15.47 -5.06
C ALA A 257 14.86 -16.42 -5.86
N LYS A 258 14.77 -16.38 -7.20
CA LYS A 258 15.65 -17.18 -8.08
C LYS A 258 17.12 -16.83 -7.91
N ARG A 259 17.43 -15.57 -7.60
CA ARG A 259 18.82 -15.11 -7.33
C ARG A 259 19.24 -15.32 -5.87
N GLY A 260 18.34 -15.80 -4.99
CA GLY A 260 18.62 -15.98 -3.56
C GLY A 260 18.75 -14.65 -2.81
N GLY A 261 18.12 -13.58 -3.31
CA GLY A 261 18.16 -12.28 -2.65
C GLY A 261 17.38 -12.28 -1.33
N ASP A 262 17.96 -11.66 -0.30
CA ASP A 262 17.32 -11.44 1.02
C ASP A 262 16.49 -10.13 1.08
N GLU A 263 16.63 -9.29 0.06
CA GLU A 263 15.86 -8.06 -0.18
C GLU A 263 15.34 -8.05 -1.61
N LEU A 264 14.23 -7.35 -1.88
CA LEU A 264 13.74 -7.13 -3.25
C LEU A 264 14.78 -6.37 -4.05
N GLN A 265 15.15 -6.88 -5.23
CA GLN A 265 16.17 -6.29 -6.10
C GLN A 265 15.50 -5.39 -7.15
N LEU A 266 14.89 -4.29 -6.69
CA LEU A 266 14.06 -3.41 -7.51
C LEU A 266 14.83 -2.77 -8.66
N GLU A 267 16.06 -2.35 -8.40
CA GLU A 267 16.95 -1.71 -9.37
C GLU A 267 17.34 -2.66 -10.52
N THR A 268 17.46 -3.96 -10.23
CA THR A 268 17.76 -4.98 -11.24
C THR A 268 16.55 -5.31 -12.09
N ASP A 269 15.35 -5.29 -11.49
CA ASP A 269 14.09 -5.69 -12.11
C ASP A 269 13.15 -4.51 -12.39
N ALA A 270 13.68 -3.29 -12.51
CA ALA A 270 12.88 -2.07 -12.70
C ALA A 270 11.92 -2.14 -13.90
N GLN A 271 12.32 -2.82 -14.98
CA GLN A 271 11.46 -3.01 -16.15
C GLN A 271 10.16 -3.78 -15.85
N SER A 272 10.19 -4.68 -14.86
CA SER A 272 9.00 -5.44 -14.46
C SER A 272 7.92 -4.53 -13.86
N LEU A 273 8.28 -3.36 -13.35
CA LEU A 273 7.31 -2.36 -12.89
C LEU A 273 6.47 -1.81 -14.05
N SER A 274 7.10 -1.51 -15.18
CA SER A 274 6.42 -0.92 -16.34
C SER A 274 5.82 -1.97 -17.27
N HIS A 275 6.53 -3.08 -17.49
CA HIS A 275 6.19 -4.11 -18.46
C HIS A 275 6.30 -5.51 -17.83
N PRO A 276 5.43 -5.86 -16.89
CA PRO A 276 5.46 -7.19 -16.28
C PRO A 276 5.10 -8.27 -17.31
N MET A 277 5.88 -9.34 -17.33
CA MET A 277 5.68 -10.51 -18.21
C MET A 277 5.07 -11.71 -17.45
N ALA A 278 4.99 -11.63 -16.12
CA ALA A 278 4.43 -12.72 -15.33
C ALA A 278 2.93 -12.88 -15.60
N MET A 279 2.51 -14.12 -15.80
CA MET A 279 1.10 -14.45 -15.95
C MET A 279 0.45 -14.56 -14.59
N VAL A 280 -0.56 -13.74 -14.36
CA VAL A 280 -1.41 -13.71 -13.16
C VAL A 280 -2.84 -14.02 -13.57
N GLN A 281 -3.45 -14.98 -12.87
CA GLN A 281 -4.83 -15.35 -13.12
C GLN A 281 -5.76 -14.37 -12.42
N LEU A 282 -6.64 -13.70 -13.18
CA LEU A 282 -7.68 -12.83 -12.65
C LEU A 282 -9.02 -13.60 -12.61
N ARG A 283 -9.67 -13.59 -11.45
CA ARG A 283 -11.00 -14.16 -11.25
C ARG A 283 -11.99 -13.10 -10.80
N HIS A 284 -13.20 -13.20 -11.32
CA HIS A 284 -14.35 -12.49 -10.80
C HIS A 284 -15.03 -13.40 -9.75
N LEU A 285 -15.16 -12.89 -8.55
CA LEU A 285 -15.81 -13.56 -7.44
C LEU A 285 -17.25 -13.04 -7.27
N MET A 286 -18.08 -13.79 -6.55
CA MET A 286 -19.40 -13.30 -6.18
C MET A 286 -19.28 -12.14 -5.23
N HIS A 287 -19.82 -10.98 -5.61
CA HIS A 287 -19.87 -9.79 -4.79
C HIS A 287 -21.04 -9.89 -3.81
N PRO A 288 -20.83 -9.64 -2.50
CA PRO A 288 -21.87 -9.84 -1.49
C PRO A 288 -23.07 -8.89 -1.61
N GLY A 289 -22.96 -7.86 -2.45
CA GLY A 289 -23.88 -6.73 -2.44
C GLY A 289 -23.68 -5.92 -1.15
N ARG A 290 -23.55 -4.61 -1.22
CA ARG A 290 -23.72 -3.79 -0.01
C ARG A 290 -25.20 -3.67 0.25
N ASP A 291 -25.71 -4.25 1.31
CA ASP A 291 -26.96 -3.80 1.89
C ASP A 291 -26.82 -2.31 2.18
N ARG A 292 -27.53 -1.49 1.40
CA ARG A 292 -27.65 -0.06 1.67
C ARG A 292 -28.48 0.06 2.95
N ARG A 293 -27.83 -0.05 4.09
CA ARG A 293 -28.43 0.49 5.32
C ARG A 293 -28.43 1.99 5.18
N ALA A 294 -29.64 2.50 4.97
CA ALA A 294 -29.99 3.91 4.89
C ALA A 294 -29.62 4.64 6.18
#